data_1a918b59d65ebc49306bfa87be182a9e
#
_entry.id   1a918b59d65ebc49306bfa87be182a9e
#
_cell.length_a   1.000
_cell.length_b   1.000
_cell.length_c   1.000
_cell.angle_alpha   90.00
_cell.angle_beta   90.00
_cell.angle_gamma   90.00
#
_symmetry.space_group_name_H-M   'P 1'
#
loop_
_entity.id
_entity.type
_entity.pdbx_description
1 polymer ?
#
loop_
_entity_poly.entity_id
_entity_poly.type
_entity_poly.pdbx_seq_one_letter_code
_entity_poly.pdbx_strand_id
1 'polypeptide(L)'
;IFLEKNPNGIVVWGGPNFPPDFPSQLNYFKKFPLDIYVPIEGEIGFSNIVERGLKVSSNSELRKIILNSTIPGCISRLNNGEIKTEFSENRIKNLDEIPSPYTTGLLDEFFDGKLSPMIQTNRGCPFSCTFCVDGSDSVNQINQFTTKRVSDELHYISNKVKSNTHSLLISDLNFGMYPKDMEICDTIQEIQNKKN
;
A
#
# COMPACT_ATOMS: atom_id res chain seq x y z
N ILE A 1 4.18 24.92 5.17
CA ILE A 1 5.03 25.07 3.94
C ILE A 1 4.33 24.55 2.69
N PHE A 2 3.80 23.27 2.65
CA PHE A 2 3.15 22.75 1.43
C PHE A 2 1.87 23.53 1.08
N LEU A 3 0.92 23.64 2.01
CA LEU A 3 -0.35 24.33 1.79
C LEU A 3 -0.20 25.84 1.62
N GLU A 4 0.82 26.46 2.17
CA GLU A 4 1.16 27.85 1.94
C GLU A 4 1.50 28.14 0.47
N LYS A 5 2.23 27.19 -0.15
CA LYS A 5 2.59 27.27 -1.58
C LYS A 5 1.50 26.72 -2.51
N ASN A 6 0.68 25.83 -2.00
CA ASN A 6 -0.38 25.14 -2.74
C ASN A 6 -1.70 25.18 -1.96
N PRO A 7 -2.38 26.34 -1.88
CA PRO A 7 -3.58 26.50 -1.04
C PRO A 7 -4.75 25.59 -1.45
N ASN A 8 -4.77 25.13 -2.68
CA ASN A 8 -5.74 24.15 -3.19
C ASN A 8 -5.20 22.71 -3.19
N GLY A 9 -4.02 22.48 -2.62
CA GLY A 9 -3.44 21.16 -2.47
C GLY A 9 -4.24 20.34 -1.46
N ILE A 10 -4.21 19.02 -1.62
CA ILE A 10 -4.81 18.06 -0.70
C ILE A 10 -3.68 17.29 -0.05
N VAL A 11 -3.73 17.20 1.29
CA VAL A 11 -2.76 16.45 2.07
C VAL A 11 -3.35 15.11 2.46
N VAL A 12 -2.80 14.06 1.88
CA VAL A 12 -3.19 12.67 2.13
C VAL A 12 -2.05 11.97 2.87
N TRP A 13 -2.36 11.37 4.00
CA TRP A 13 -1.45 10.48 4.71
C TRP A 13 -2.04 9.07 4.75
N GLY A 14 -1.20 8.07 4.99
CA GLY A 14 -1.65 6.68 5.08
C GLY A 14 -0.68 5.80 5.85
N GLY A 15 -1.05 4.55 5.99
CA GLY A 15 -0.25 3.51 6.63
C GLY A 15 -0.78 3.05 7.99
N PRO A 16 -0.04 2.17 8.69
CA PRO A 16 -0.50 1.52 9.91
C PRO A 16 -0.42 2.41 11.17
N ASN A 17 0.38 3.49 11.14
CA ASN A 17 0.66 4.31 12.31
C ASN A 17 -0.44 5.36 12.57
N PHE A 18 -1.67 4.92 12.71
CA PHE A 18 -2.82 5.78 13.02
C PHE A 18 -3.48 5.34 14.33
N PRO A 19 -3.91 6.28 15.17
CA PRO A 19 -4.53 5.94 16.46
C PRO A 19 -5.79 5.08 16.26
N PRO A 20 -5.99 4.05 17.11
CA PRO A 20 -7.15 3.15 16.97
C PRO A 20 -8.45 3.78 17.50
N ASP A 21 -8.35 4.69 18.46
CA ASP A 21 -9.52 5.30 19.11
C ASP A 21 -9.86 6.68 18.53
N PHE A 22 -11.15 7.01 18.50
CA PHE A 22 -11.65 8.24 17.90
C PHE A 22 -11.11 9.53 18.56
N PRO A 23 -11.00 9.67 19.90
CA PRO A 23 -10.41 10.85 20.50
C PRO A 23 -8.96 11.11 20.07
N SER A 24 -8.15 10.06 20.00
CA SER A 24 -6.77 10.17 19.51
C SER A 24 -6.71 10.50 18.02
N GLN A 25 -7.61 9.97 17.22
CA GLN A 25 -7.76 10.33 15.79
C GLN A 25 -8.08 11.83 15.62
N LEU A 26 -9.02 12.36 16.42
CA LEU A 26 -9.31 13.79 16.44
C LEU A 26 -8.07 14.63 16.79
N ASN A 27 -7.31 14.22 17.79
CA ASN A 27 -6.09 14.90 18.17
C ASN A 27 -5.02 14.83 17.08
N TYR A 28 -4.94 13.70 16.37
CA TYR A 28 -4.03 13.51 15.24
C TYR A 28 -4.33 14.51 14.12
N PHE A 29 -5.59 14.63 13.71
CA PHE A 29 -6.01 15.61 12.72
C PHE A 29 -5.88 17.08 13.19
N LYS A 30 -5.99 17.36 14.48
CA LYS A 30 -5.70 18.70 15.04
C LYS A 30 -4.21 19.03 14.99
N LYS A 31 -3.36 18.04 15.25
CA LYS A 31 -1.90 18.22 15.33
C LYS A 31 -1.27 18.37 13.95
N PHE A 32 -1.80 17.67 12.96
CA PHE A 32 -1.21 17.60 11.63
C PHE A 32 -2.15 18.20 10.57
N PRO A 33 -1.62 18.96 9.59
CA PRO A 33 -2.39 19.62 8.55
C PRO A 33 -2.73 18.63 7.41
N LEU A 34 -3.41 17.54 7.73
CA LEU A 34 -3.88 16.57 6.75
C LEU A 34 -5.38 16.72 6.50
N ASP A 35 -5.81 16.44 5.28
CA ASP A 35 -7.20 16.46 4.86
C ASP A 35 -7.81 15.06 4.92
N ILE A 36 -7.01 14.03 4.57
CA ILE A 36 -7.43 12.64 4.48
C ILE A 36 -6.36 11.74 5.08
N TYR A 37 -6.81 10.70 5.78
CA TYR A 37 -5.97 9.57 6.16
C TYR A 37 -6.50 8.28 5.53
N VAL A 38 -5.60 7.50 4.91
CA VAL A 38 -5.91 6.17 4.33
C VAL A 38 -5.28 5.12 5.24
N PRO A 39 -6.08 4.46 6.10
CA PRO A 39 -5.56 3.50 7.07
C PRO A 39 -5.23 2.14 6.43
N ILE A 40 -4.30 1.43 7.02
CA ILE A 40 -3.88 0.04 6.76
C ILE A 40 -3.47 -0.18 5.30
N GLU A 41 -4.37 -0.65 4.44
CA GLU A 41 -4.12 -0.94 3.02
C GLU A 41 -4.60 0.22 2.15
N GLY A 42 -3.67 0.79 1.39
CA GLY A 42 -3.89 2.07 0.70
C GLY A 42 -4.64 1.97 -0.62
N GLU A 43 -4.69 0.81 -1.24
CA GLU A 43 -5.08 0.65 -2.64
C GLU A 43 -6.50 1.15 -2.91
N ILE A 44 -7.48 0.73 -2.12
CA ILE A 44 -8.90 1.12 -2.33
C ILE A 44 -9.11 2.60 -1.97
N GLY A 45 -8.68 3.00 -0.78
CA GLY A 45 -8.89 4.37 -0.32
C GLY A 45 -8.19 5.39 -1.22
N PHE A 46 -6.94 5.13 -1.61
CA PHE A 46 -6.19 6.04 -2.47
C PHE A 46 -6.73 6.07 -3.91
N SER A 47 -7.13 4.92 -4.48
CA SER A 47 -7.76 4.89 -5.80
C SER A 47 -9.04 5.71 -5.84
N ASN A 48 -9.87 5.63 -4.80
CA ASN A 48 -11.09 6.44 -4.68
C ASN A 48 -10.82 7.96 -4.64
N ILE A 49 -9.70 8.37 -4.04
CA ILE A 49 -9.25 9.79 -4.08
C ILE A 49 -8.85 10.17 -5.51
N VAL A 50 -8.03 9.34 -6.16
CA VAL A 50 -7.56 9.57 -7.53
C VAL A 50 -8.71 9.63 -8.52
N GLU A 51 -9.67 8.69 -8.43
CA GLU A 51 -10.86 8.70 -9.28
C GLU A 51 -11.67 10.00 -9.19
N ARG A 52 -11.76 10.57 -7.98
CA ARG A 52 -12.42 11.89 -7.82
C ARG A 52 -11.61 12.99 -8.48
N GLY A 53 -10.28 12.92 -8.37
CA GLY A 53 -9.38 13.86 -9.04
C GLY A 53 -9.51 13.84 -10.56
N LEU A 54 -9.67 12.65 -11.15
CA LEU A 54 -9.81 12.49 -12.59
C LEU A 54 -11.16 13.01 -13.15
N LYS A 55 -12.16 13.20 -12.29
CA LYS A 55 -13.50 13.69 -12.66
C LYS A 55 -13.66 15.19 -12.61
N VAL A 56 -12.63 15.93 -12.20
CA VAL A 56 -12.66 17.39 -12.01
C VAL A 56 -11.60 18.09 -12.84
N SER A 57 -11.84 19.36 -13.14
CA SER A 57 -10.96 20.16 -14.02
C SER A 57 -9.89 20.94 -13.26
N SER A 58 -9.98 21.04 -11.94
CA SER A 58 -9.04 21.82 -11.14
C SER A 58 -8.83 21.28 -9.71
N ASN A 59 -7.67 21.57 -9.13
CA ASN A 59 -7.38 21.26 -7.73
C ASN A 59 -8.33 21.97 -6.75
N SER A 60 -8.80 23.16 -7.08
CA SER A 60 -9.78 23.88 -6.26
C SER A 60 -11.13 23.17 -6.20
N GLU A 61 -11.58 22.61 -7.31
CA GLU A 61 -12.81 21.82 -7.39
C GLU A 61 -12.64 20.50 -6.63
N LEU A 62 -11.53 19.80 -6.83
CA LEU A 62 -11.20 18.57 -6.08
C LEU A 62 -11.22 18.82 -4.58
N ARG A 63 -10.55 19.89 -4.12
CA ARG A 63 -10.51 20.24 -2.70
C ARG A 63 -11.92 20.50 -2.14
N LYS A 64 -12.77 21.20 -2.87
CA LYS A 64 -14.16 21.40 -2.45
C LYS A 64 -14.92 20.09 -2.30
N ILE A 65 -14.77 19.16 -3.24
CA ILE A 65 -15.44 17.85 -3.19
C ILE A 65 -14.94 17.06 -1.96
N ILE A 66 -13.63 16.99 -1.77
CA ILE A 66 -13.02 16.23 -0.68
C ILE A 66 -13.42 16.76 0.69
N LEU A 67 -13.44 18.09 0.87
CA LEU A 67 -13.81 18.68 2.15
C LEU A 67 -15.33 18.68 2.42
N ASN A 68 -16.17 18.33 1.45
CA ASN A 68 -17.63 18.30 1.61
C ASN A 68 -18.23 16.89 1.57
N SER A 69 -17.41 15.85 1.34
CA SER A 69 -17.90 14.47 1.26
C SER A 69 -16.93 13.49 1.89
N THR A 70 -17.44 12.36 2.33
CA THR A 70 -16.63 11.22 2.75
C THR A 70 -16.10 10.46 1.52
N ILE A 71 -15.02 9.70 1.73
CA ILE A 71 -14.40 8.87 0.69
C ILE A 71 -14.29 7.44 1.22
N PRO A 72 -14.88 6.46 0.51
CA PRO A 72 -14.76 5.06 0.91
C PRO A 72 -13.31 4.63 1.07
N GLY A 73 -13.01 3.93 2.17
CA GLY A 73 -11.64 3.52 2.52
C GLY A 73 -10.80 4.60 3.20
N CYS A 74 -11.40 5.74 3.56
CA CYS A 74 -10.68 6.87 4.13
C CYS A 74 -11.31 7.41 5.41
N ILE A 75 -10.49 8.13 6.16
CA ILE A 75 -10.91 9.01 7.25
C ILE A 75 -10.70 10.45 6.77
N SER A 76 -11.76 11.23 6.71
CA SER A 76 -11.76 12.55 6.07
C SER A 76 -12.04 13.67 7.06
N ARG A 77 -11.30 14.79 6.92
CA ARG A 77 -11.64 16.05 7.58
C ARG A 77 -12.58 16.85 6.69
N LEU A 78 -13.72 17.23 7.20
CA LEU A 78 -14.69 18.06 6.50
C LEU A 78 -14.45 19.57 6.75
N ASN A 79 -15.05 20.41 5.91
CA ASN A 79 -14.94 21.88 6.00
C ASN A 79 -15.38 22.45 7.37
N ASN A 80 -16.34 21.81 8.01
CA ASN A 80 -16.80 22.20 9.35
C ASN A 80 -15.84 21.74 10.48
N GLY A 81 -14.70 21.12 10.13
CA GLY A 81 -13.73 20.58 11.05
C GLY A 81 -14.09 19.19 11.63
N GLU A 82 -15.24 18.66 11.24
CA GLU A 82 -15.68 17.32 11.63
C GLU A 82 -14.81 16.26 10.95
N ILE A 83 -14.52 15.18 11.66
CA ILE A 83 -13.81 14.01 11.11
C ILE A 83 -14.81 12.90 10.90
N LYS A 84 -14.87 12.37 9.70
CA LYS A 84 -15.72 11.26 9.33
C LYS A 84 -14.92 10.09 8.81
N THR A 85 -15.31 8.91 9.28
CA THR A 85 -14.76 7.63 8.86
C THR A 85 -15.74 6.96 7.90
N GLU A 86 -15.25 6.63 6.72
CA GLU A 86 -15.92 5.73 5.77
C GLU A 86 -14.96 4.57 5.44
N PHE A 87 -14.36 4.05 6.49
CA PHE A 87 -13.38 3.00 6.45
C PHE A 87 -14.00 1.70 6.97
N SER A 88 -13.85 0.66 6.17
CA SER A 88 -14.12 -0.71 6.57
C SER A 88 -12.80 -1.32 7.04
N GLU A 89 -12.79 -1.95 8.21
CA GLU A 89 -11.63 -2.70 8.71
C GLU A 89 -11.33 -3.94 7.86
N ASN A 90 -12.15 -4.21 6.84
CA ASN A 90 -11.97 -5.34 5.95
C ASN A 90 -10.76 -5.11 5.06
N ARG A 91 -9.76 -5.94 5.24
CA ARG A 91 -8.58 -6.01 4.40
C ARG A 91 -8.91 -6.65 3.05
N ILE A 92 -8.09 -6.39 2.04
CA ILE A 92 -8.19 -7.04 0.74
C ILE A 92 -7.86 -8.53 0.92
N LYS A 93 -8.88 -9.39 0.79
CA LYS A 93 -8.73 -10.84 1.00
C LYS A 93 -8.07 -11.53 -0.18
N ASN A 94 -8.44 -11.14 -1.38
CA ASN A 94 -7.85 -11.64 -2.62
C ASN A 94 -6.81 -10.63 -3.12
N LEU A 95 -5.56 -10.82 -2.76
CA LEU A 95 -4.48 -9.89 -3.15
C LEU A 95 -4.23 -9.87 -4.66
N ASP A 96 -4.61 -10.91 -5.39
CA ASP A 96 -4.43 -10.96 -6.86
C ASP A 96 -5.32 -9.95 -7.61
N GLU A 97 -6.34 -9.38 -6.95
CA GLU A 97 -7.14 -8.26 -7.48
C GLU A 97 -6.32 -6.97 -7.61
N ILE A 98 -5.22 -6.86 -6.88
CA ILE A 98 -4.29 -5.73 -6.98
C ILE A 98 -3.41 -5.92 -8.23
N PRO A 99 -3.47 -5.02 -9.24
CA PRO A 99 -2.61 -5.14 -10.40
C PRO A 99 -1.13 -5.17 -10.05
N SER A 100 -0.35 -6.03 -10.71
CA SER A 100 1.09 -6.07 -10.50
C SER A 100 1.78 -4.85 -11.11
N PRO A 101 2.53 -4.07 -10.34
CA PRO A 101 3.29 -2.96 -10.90
C PRO A 101 4.44 -3.45 -11.79
N TYR A 102 4.88 -4.72 -11.64
CA TYR A 102 5.89 -5.33 -12.50
C TYR A 102 5.30 -5.79 -13.84
N THR A 103 4.35 -6.72 -13.80
CA THR A 103 3.81 -7.32 -15.04
C THR A 103 3.00 -6.34 -15.88
N THR A 104 2.55 -5.23 -15.32
CA THR A 104 1.95 -4.10 -16.06
C THR A 104 2.98 -3.15 -16.68
N GLY A 105 4.28 -3.33 -16.38
CA GLY A 105 5.36 -2.49 -16.89
C GLY A 105 5.51 -1.13 -16.20
N LEU A 106 4.73 -0.84 -15.15
CA LEU A 106 4.79 0.45 -14.44
C LEU A 106 6.16 0.73 -13.79
N LEU A 107 6.91 -0.32 -13.46
CA LEU A 107 8.22 -0.20 -12.83
C LEU A 107 9.39 -0.36 -13.82
N ASP A 108 9.14 -0.40 -15.13
CA ASP A 108 10.20 -0.66 -16.13
C ASP A 108 11.33 0.37 -16.10
N GLU A 109 11.02 1.64 -15.89
CA GLU A 109 12.03 2.71 -15.79
C GLU A 109 12.97 2.58 -14.58
N PHE A 110 12.56 1.86 -13.55
CA PHE A 110 13.33 1.65 -12.34
C PHE A 110 14.29 0.46 -12.40
N PHE A 111 14.29 -0.33 -13.47
CA PHE A 111 15.31 -1.35 -13.72
C PHE A 111 16.59 -0.72 -14.28
N ASP A 112 17.05 0.34 -13.64
CA ASP A 112 18.25 1.12 -14.04
C ASP A 112 19.58 0.53 -13.53
N GLY A 113 19.52 -0.48 -12.67
CA GLY A 113 20.66 -1.13 -12.02
C GLY A 113 21.14 -0.41 -10.74
N LYS A 114 20.41 0.59 -10.27
CA LYS A 114 20.70 1.30 -9.00
C LYS A 114 19.75 0.84 -7.89
N LEU A 115 18.55 0.47 -8.26
CA LEU A 115 17.51 0.02 -7.32
C LEU A 115 17.43 -1.51 -7.31
N SER A 116 17.21 -2.07 -6.12
CA SER A 116 16.88 -3.49 -5.94
C SER A 116 15.37 -3.66 -6.03
N PRO A 117 14.88 -4.62 -6.83
CA PRO A 117 13.46 -4.93 -6.86
C PRO A 117 12.99 -5.47 -5.51
N MET A 118 11.72 -5.20 -5.20
CA MET A 118 11.07 -5.65 -3.97
C MET A 118 9.74 -6.30 -4.32
N ILE A 119 9.49 -7.48 -3.78
CA ILE A 119 8.19 -8.16 -3.90
C ILE A 119 7.56 -8.37 -2.53
N GLN A 120 6.26 -8.60 -2.54
CA GLN A 120 5.48 -9.03 -1.40
C GLN A 120 4.72 -10.30 -1.78
N THR A 121 4.76 -11.34 -0.93
CA THR A 121 4.07 -12.60 -1.20
C THR A 121 2.82 -12.78 -0.33
N ASN A 122 2.80 -12.11 0.81
CA ASN A 122 1.66 -12.12 1.73
C ASN A 122 1.58 -10.82 2.53
N ARG A 123 0.43 -10.58 3.15
CA ARG A 123 0.15 -9.49 4.08
C ARG A 123 -0.40 -10.02 5.38
N GLY A 124 0.05 -9.45 6.49
CA GLY A 124 -0.36 -9.79 7.83
C GLY A 124 0.68 -10.63 8.57
N CYS A 125 0.45 -10.79 9.87
CA CYS A 125 1.31 -11.56 10.76
C CYS A 125 0.43 -12.40 11.69
N PRO A 126 0.62 -13.73 11.79
CA PRO A 126 -0.25 -14.59 12.59
C PRO A 126 -0.03 -14.44 14.10
N PHE A 127 0.94 -13.62 14.51
CA PHE A 127 1.30 -13.45 15.91
C PHE A 127 0.65 -12.21 16.51
N SER A 128 0.25 -12.31 17.78
CA SER A 128 -0.35 -11.22 18.57
C SER A 128 0.66 -10.62 19.54
N CYS A 129 1.84 -10.21 19.04
CA CYS A 129 2.88 -9.63 19.88
C CYS A 129 2.43 -8.27 20.45
N THR A 130 2.46 -8.11 21.76
CA THR A 130 1.93 -6.94 22.47
C THR A 130 2.64 -5.62 22.18
N PHE A 131 3.86 -5.68 21.63
CA PHE A 131 4.68 -4.53 21.27
C PHE A 131 4.62 -4.19 19.77
N CYS A 132 3.93 -5.01 18.97
CA CYS A 132 3.93 -4.91 17.51
C CYS A 132 2.56 -4.43 17.00
N VAL A 133 2.56 -3.44 16.11
CA VAL A 133 1.33 -2.95 15.47
C VAL A 133 0.69 -4.04 14.60
N ASP A 134 1.50 -4.85 13.92
CA ASP A 134 1.03 -5.94 13.05
C ASP A 134 0.45 -7.13 13.83
N GLY A 135 0.62 -7.16 15.16
CA GLY A 135 -0.02 -8.14 16.05
C GLY A 135 -1.46 -7.78 16.46
N SER A 136 -1.99 -6.65 16.00
CA SER A 136 -3.38 -6.25 16.29
C SER A 136 -4.39 -7.06 15.47
N ASP A 137 -5.59 -7.27 16.01
CA ASP A 137 -6.64 -8.08 15.38
C ASP A 137 -7.03 -7.58 13.98
N SER A 138 -6.83 -6.31 13.70
CA SER A 138 -7.13 -5.71 12.39
C SER A 138 -6.15 -6.12 11.29
N VAL A 139 -4.93 -6.54 11.64
CA VAL A 139 -3.86 -6.88 10.67
C VAL A 139 -3.24 -8.26 10.85
N ASN A 140 -3.62 -9.02 11.89
CA ASN A 140 -3.06 -10.34 12.17
C ASN A 140 -3.57 -11.47 11.23
N GLN A 141 -4.56 -11.19 10.38
CA GLN A 141 -5.03 -12.14 9.38
C GLN A 141 -4.11 -12.17 8.18
N ILE A 142 -3.74 -13.37 7.74
CA ILE A 142 -2.85 -13.57 6.59
C ILE A 142 -3.67 -13.63 5.30
N ASN A 143 -3.36 -12.72 4.37
CA ASN A 143 -3.81 -12.79 2.98
C ASN A 143 -2.60 -13.00 2.09
N GLN A 144 -2.70 -13.89 1.09
CA GLN A 144 -1.56 -14.27 0.23
C GLN A 144 -1.88 -14.02 -1.23
N PHE A 145 -0.88 -13.55 -1.98
CA PHE A 145 -0.90 -13.65 -3.43
C PHE A 145 -0.84 -15.11 -3.87
N THR A 146 -1.37 -15.46 -5.03
CA THR A 146 -1.18 -16.82 -5.58
C THR A 146 0.29 -17.05 -5.92
N THR A 147 0.73 -18.32 -5.84
CA THR A 147 2.09 -18.70 -6.26
C THR A 147 2.33 -18.31 -7.73
N LYS A 148 1.30 -18.48 -8.57
CA LYS A 148 1.36 -18.06 -9.98
C LYS A 148 1.68 -16.57 -10.11
N ARG A 149 0.97 -15.69 -9.38
CA ARG A 149 1.20 -14.24 -9.42
C ARG A 149 2.63 -13.90 -9.02
N VAL A 150 3.12 -14.47 -7.92
CA VAL A 150 4.49 -14.22 -7.44
C VAL A 150 5.52 -14.75 -8.45
N SER A 151 5.30 -15.95 -9.01
CA SER A 151 6.17 -16.52 -10.04
C SER A 151 6.23 -15.64 -11.29
N ASP A 152 5.09 -15.15 -11.77
CA ASP A 152 5.03 -14.25 -12.93
C ASP A 152 5.85 -12.96 -12.69
N GLU A 153 5.77 -12.38 -11.50
CA GLU A 153 6.56 -11.22 -11.10
C GLU A 153 8.07 -11.54 -11.04
N LEU A 154 8.44 -12.66 -10.44
CA LEU A 154 9.84 -13.10 -10.37
C LEU A 154 10.46 -13.30 -11.75
N HIS A 155 9.74 -13.94 -12.66
CA HIS A 155 10.17 -14.10 -14.05
C HIS A 155 10.29 -12.76 -14.77
N TYR A 156 9.31 -11.86 -14.57
CA TYR A 156 9.35 -10.52 -15.15
C TYR A 156 10.58 -9.75 -14.66
N ILE A 157 10.77 -9.68 -13.36
CA ILE A 157 11.93 -9.03 -12.71
C ILE A 157 13.23 -9.62 -13.26
N SER A 158 13.33 -10.95 -13.30
CA SER A 158 14.55 -11.62 -13.76
C SER A 158 14.94 -11.26 -15.18
N ASN A 159 13.95 -11.01 -16.06
CA ASN A 159 14.18 -10.62 -17.45
C ASN A 159 14.56 -9.13 -17.61
N LYS A 160 14.27 -8.29 -16.63
CA LYS A 160 14.46 -6.84 -16.67
C LYS A 160 15.69 -6.36 -15.89
N VAL A 161 16.07 -7.05 -14.82
CA VAL A 161 17.21 -6.64 -13.98
C VAL A 161 18.51 -6.63 -14.77
N LYS A 162 19.35 -5.64 -14.48
CA LYS A 162 20.70 -5.52 -15.04
C LYS A 162 21.70 -6.37 -14.26
N SER A 163 22.84 -6.66 -14.88
CA SER A 163 23.92 -7.49 -14.31
C SER A 163 24.49 -6.96 -13.00
N ASN A 164 24.35 -5.68 -12.72
CA ASN A 164 24.78 -5.07 -11.47
C ASN A 164 23.70 -5.03 -10.37
N THR A 165 22.54 -5.65 -10.59
CA THR A 165 21.52 -5.83 -9.57
C THR A 165 21.78 -7.16 -8.84
N HIS A 166 22.17 -7.08 -7.57
CA HIS A 166 22.66 -8.25 -6.81
C HIS A 166 21.68 -8.74 -5.74
N SER A 167 20.52 -8.09 -5.59
CA SER A 167 19.54 -8.45 -4.55
C SER A 167 18.12 -8.29 -5.03
N LEU A 168 17.25 -9.15 -4.48
CA LEU A 168 15.81 -9.06 -4.49
C LEU A 168 15.35 -9.01 -3.02
N LEU A 169 14.48 -8.08 -2.69
CA LEU A 169 13.90 -7.99 -1.34
C LEU A 169 12.52 -8.64 -1.34
N ILE A 170 12.25 -9.46 -0.32
CA ILE A 170 10.92 -9.96 0.01
C ILE A 170 10.48 -9.21 1.26
N SER A 171 9.41 -8.40 1.14
CA SER A 171 8.97 -7.48 2.21
C SER A 171 7.92 -8.07 3.15
N ASP A 172 7.77 -9.38 3.13
CA ASP A 172 6.85 -10.09 4.01
C ASP A 172 7.30 -10.00 5.47
N LEU A 173 6.33 -9.93 6.40
CA LEU A 173 6.63 -9.92 7.83
C LEU A 173 7.24 -11.25 8.31
N ASN A 174 6.92 -12.36 7.65
CA ASN A 174 7.30 -13.72 8.09
C ASN A 174 7.54 -14.66 6.90
N PHE A 175 8.39 -14.30 5.95
CA PHE A 175 8.74 -15.20 4.84
C PHE A 175 9.47 -16.43 5.38
N GLY A 176 9.14 -17.61 4.86
CA GLY A 176 9.69 -18.91 5.28
C GLY A 176 8.82 -19.68 6.28
N MET A 177 7.62 -19.13 6.64
CA MET A 177 6.71 -19.80 7.57
C MET A 177 5.70 -20.75 6.90
N TYR A 178 5.40 -20.52 5.63
CA TYR A 178 4.32 -21.21 4.95
C TYR A 178 4.86 -22.18 3.89
N PRO A 179 4.19 -23.33 3.65
CA PRO A 179 4.61 -24.27 2.60
C PRO A 179 4.80 -23.62 1.24
N LYS A 180 3.97 -22.63 0.92
CA LYS A 180 4.02 -21.84 -0.30
C LYS A 180 5.33 -21.05 -0.46
N ASP A 181 5.97 -20.65 0.63
CA ASP A 181 7.24 -19.95 0.57
C ASP A 181 8.34 -20.83 -0.02
N MET A 182 8.24 -22.16 0.16
CA MET A 182 9.16 -23.12 -0.48
C MET A 182 8.97 -23.13 -2.01
N GLU A 183 7.72 -23.12 -2.51
CA GLU A 183 7.44 -23.05 -3.95
C GLU A 183 8.03 -21.77 -4.58
N ILE A 184 7.99 -20.67 -3.83
CA ILE A 184 8.60 -19.40 -4.26
C ILE A 184 10.13 -19.51 -4.28
N CYS A 185 10.74 -20.14 -3.27
CA CYS A 185 12.18 -20.42 -3.24
C CYS A 185 12.61 -21.30 -4.42
N ASP A 186 11.82 -22.35 -4.75
CA ASP A 186 12.09 -23.22 -5.89
C ASP A 186 12.06 -22.41 -7.19
N THR A 187 11.07 -21.53 -7.36
CA THR A 187 11.00 -20.63 -8.52
C THR A 187 12.24 -19.74 -8.62
N ILE A 188 12.68 -19.15 -7.52
CA ILE A 188 13.90 -18.32 -7.48
C ILE A 188 15.13 -19.15 -7.88
N GLN A 189 15.26 -20.36 -7.35
CA GLN A 189 16.36 -21.27 -7.66
C GLN A 189 16.37 -21.66 -9.15
N GLU A 190 15.21 -21.98 -9.72
CA GLU A 190 15.09 -22.27 -11.16
C GLU A 190 15.53 -21.09 -12.03
N ILE A 191 15.13 -19.88 -11.66
CA ILE A 191 15.53 -18.65 -12.36
C ILE A 191 17.04 -18.47 -12.30
N GLN A 192 17.65 -18.67 -11.13
CA GLN A 192 19.10 -18.54 -10.95
C GLN A 192 19.86 -19.58 -11.77
N ASN A 193 19.41 -20.84 -11.76
CA ASN A 193 20.04 -21.92 -12.53
C ASN A 193 20.00 -21.71 -14.04
N LYS A 194 18.99 -21.00 -14.56
CA LYS A 194 18.87 -20.67 -15.99
C LYS A 194 19.75 -19.49 -16.42
N LYS A 195 20.22 -18.69 -15.48
CA LYS A 195 21.04 -17.49 -15.76
C LYS A 195 22.53 -17.70 -15.55
N ASN A 196 22.91 -18.78 -14.89
CA ASN A 196 24.30 -19.23 -14.72
C ASN A 196 24.67 -20.19 -15.88
#